data_065879eb656f7bf371c19bbf4eefc3cc
#
_entry.id   065879eb656f7bf371c19bbf4eefc3cc
#
_cell.length_a   1.000
_cell.length_b   1.000
_cell.length_c   1.000
_cell.angle_alpha   90.00
_cell.angle_beta   90.00
_cell.angle_gamma   90.00
#
_symmetry.space_group_name_H-M   'P 1'
#
loop_
_entity.id
_entity.type
_entity.pdbx_description
1 polymer ?
#
loop_
_entity_poly.entity_id
_entity_poly.type
_entity_poly.pdbx_seq_one_letter_code
_entity_poly.pdbx_strand_id
1 'polypeptide(L)'
;MLYIQLETREMLMSKIFKLYQIVIDKQLSDLINTEGWDCHIDALSYRNASEGDPTFGIINDCYTHVADLVCDDLDHCFEVGNGYGSADRFVKKTGVNRTSVSVGDLIEDEDGLLHLVDSIGFRNVTHLKTTPHM
;
A
#
# COMPACT_ATOMS: atom_id res chain seq x y z
N MET A 1 -28.42 -18.83 5.27
CA MET A 1 -27.59 -19.99 4.91
C MET A 1 -27.09 -19.87 3.48
N LEU A 2 -27.99 -19.88 2.54
CA LEU A 2 -27.61 -19.78 1.15
C LEU A 2 -26.90 -18.46 0.84
N TYR A 3 -27.38 -17.39 1.44
CA TYR A 3 -26.80 -16.07 1.27
C TYR A 3 -25.36 -16.01 1.78
N ILE A 4 -25.09 -16.61 2.93
CA ILE A 4 -23.74 -16.64 3.51
C ILE A 4 -22.81 -17.43 2.60
N GLN A 5 -23.30 -18.51 2.00
CA GLN A 5 -22.48 -19.30 1.09
C GLN A 5 -22.10 -18.52 -0.18
N LEU A 6 -23.01 -17.71 -0.69
CA LEU A 6 -22.73 -16.88 -1.86
C LEU A 6 -21.67 -15.84 -1.53
N GLU A 7 -21.77 -15.19 -0.38
CA GLU A 7 -20.81 -14.19 0.05
C GLU A 7 -19.43 -14.81 0.22
N THR A 8 -19.34 -15.96 0.84
CA THR A 8 -18.08 -16.69 1.02
C THR A 8 -17.49 -17.07 -0.34
N ARG A 9 -18.32 -17.49 -1.27
CA ARG A 9 -17.85 -17.85 -2.60
C ARG A 9 -17.28 -16.64 -3.34
N GLU A 10 -17.90 -15.48 -3.22
CA GLU A 10 -17.40 -14.27 -3.83
C GLU A 10 -16.02 -13.92 -3.28
N MET A 11 -15.83 -14.01 -1.98
CA MET A 11 -14.54 -13.73 -1.37
C MET A 11 -13.47 -14.73 -1.80
N LEU A 12 -13.85 -16.01 -1.96
CA LEU A 12 -12.88 -17.01 -2.39
C LEU A 12 -12.43 -16.83 -3.82
N MET A 13 -13.24 -16.15 -4.65
CA MET A 13 -12.88 -15.86 -6.03
C MET A 13 -12.12 -14.56 -6.17
N SER A 14 -12.03 -13.77 -5.11
CA SER A 14 -11.26 -12.54 -5.13
C SER A 14 -9.77 -12.83 -5.01
N LYS A 15 -8.97 -11.87 -5.42
CA LYS A 15 -7.52 -11.94 -5.35
C LYS A 15 -7.03 -11.28 -4.08
N ILE A 16 -5.82 -11.61 -3.67
CA ILE A 16 -5.18 -10.96 -2.54
C ILE A 16 -4.10 -10.02 -3.06
N PHE A 17 -4.24 -8.76 -2.69
CA PHE A 17 -3.26 -7.73 -3.02
C PHE A 17 -2.56 -7.31 -1.74
N LYS A 18 -1.28 -7.02 -1.81
CA LYS A 18 -0.51 -6.57 -0.64
C LYS A 18 -0.30 -5.08 -0.71
N LEU A 19 -0.69 -4.38 0.35
CA LEU A 19 -0.52 -2.94 0.45
C LEU A 19 0.77 -2.63 1.21
N TYR A 20 1.62 -1.82 0.59
CA TYR A 20 2.86 -1.34 1.19
C TYR A 20 2.82 0.17 1.34
N GLN A 21 3.24 0.64 2.50
CA GLN A 21 3.28 2.07 2.80
C GLN A 21 4.59 2.44 3.47
N ILE A 22 5.02 3.68 3.28
CA ILE A 22 6.11 4.24 4.07
C ILE A 22 5.46 4.81 5.32
N VAL A 23 5.78 4.22 6.48
CA VAL A 23 5.14 4.58 7.73
C VAL A 23 5.83 5.77 8.35
N ILE A 24 5.08 6.85 8.57
CA ILE A 24 5.54 8.03 9.28
C ILE A 24 4.87 8.03 10.65
N ASP A 25 5.57 7.59 11.67
CA ASP A 25 5.02 7.58 13.03
C ASP A 25 5.03 8.98 13.63
N LYS A 26 4.47 9.13 14.83
CA LYS A 26 4.36 10.43 15.46
C LYS A 26 5.73 11.07 15.72
N GLN A 27 6.70 10.29 16.14
CA GLN A 27 8.03 10.78 16.44
C GLN A 27 8.69 11.34 15.16
N LEU A 28 8.59 10.60 14.06
CA LEU A 28 9.12 11.06 12.77
C LEU A 28 8.35 12.26 12.25
N SER A 29 7.03 12.28 12.42
CA SER A 29 6.20 13.42 12.02
C SER A 29 6.62 14.69 12.75
N ASP A 30 6.86 14.59 14.06
CA ASP A 30 7.33 15.72 14.86
C ASP A 30 8.70 16.21 14.36
N LEU A 31 9.58 15.29 14.03
CA LEU A 31 10.90 15.61 13.52
C LEU A 31 10.83 16.32 12.16
N ILE A 32 9.96 15.85 11.28
CA ILE A 32 9.71 16.48 9.98
C ILE A 32 9.25 17.93 10.16
N ASN A 33 8.32 18.15 11.10
CA ASN A 33 7.79 19.48 11.37
C ASN A 33 8.86 20.43 11.89
N THR A 34 9.88 19.93 12.57
CA THR A 34 10.94 20.73 13.13
C THR A 34 12.10 20.92 12.15
N GLU A 35 12.49 19.85 11.46
CA GLU A 35 13.71 19.85 10.66
C GLU A 35 13.51 19.67 9.16
N GLY A 36 12.28 19.41 8.71
CA GLY A 36 11.97 19.23 7.29
C GLY A 36 12.09 17.77 6.84
N TRP A 37 11.74 17.55 5.58
CA TRP A 37 11.67 16.21 5.00
C TRP A 37 13.02 15.52 4.84
N ASP A 38 14.10 16.28 4.87
CA ASP A 38 15.44 15.72 4.72
C ASP A 38 16.00 15.11 6.02
N CYS A 39 15.22 15.17 7.09
CA CYS A 39 15.67 14.72 8.42
C CYS A 39 15.89 13.22 8.53
N HIS A 40 15.25 12.44 7.67
CA HIS A 40 15.29 10.98 7.75
C HIS A 40 15.00 10.37 6.38
N ILE A 41 15.59 9.20 6.13
CA ILE A 41 15.41 8.50 4.85
C ILE A 41 13.96 8.16 4.56
N ASP A 42 13.20 7.76 5.58
CA ASP A 42 11.77 7.44 5.41
C ASP A 42 10.95 8.69 5.07
N ALA A 43 11.29 9.83 5.68
CA ALA A 43 10.61 11.09 5.40
C ALA A 43 10.84 11.53 3.96
N LEU A 44 12.07 11.48 3.49
CA LEU A 44 12.40 11.86 2.13
C LEU A 44 11.77 10.90 1.12
N SER A 45 11.77 9.61 1.43
CA SER A 45 11.14 8.58 0.59
C SER A 45 9.64 8.79 0.48
N TYR A 46 9.00 9.13 1.59
CA TYR A 46 7.56 9.41 1.63
C TYR A 46 7.23 10.61 0.75
N ARG A 47 7.98 11.69 0.88
CA ARG A 47 7.76 12.89 0.08
C ARG A 47 7.89 12.58 -1.41
N ASN A 48 8.96 11.89 -1.80
CA ASN A 48 9.20 11.56 -3.20
C ASN A 48 8.09 10.65 -3.76
N ALA A 49 7.66 9.66 -2.99
CA ALA A 49 6.60 8.75 -3.41
C ALA A 49 5.27 9.49 -3.60
N SER A 50 4.95 10.40 -2.68
CA SER A 50 3.71 11.16 -2.78
C SER A 50 3.71 12.13 -3.99
N GLU A 51 4.88 12.42 -4.52
CA GLU A 51 5.03 13.20 -5.75
C GLU A 51 5.12 12.32 -7.00
N GLY A 52 4.94 11.02 -6.85
CA GLY A 52 4.89 10.08 -7.97
C GLY A 52 6.18 9.31 -8.24
N ASP A 53 7.18 9.42 -7.37
CA ASP A 53 8.45 8.73 -7.55
C ASP A 53 8.78 7.84 -6.35
N PRO A 54 8.48 6.52 -6.42
CA PRO A 54 8.75 5.60 -5.33
C PRO A 54 10.16 5.02 -5.34
N THR A 55 11.00 5.40 -6.29
CA THR A 55 12.29 4.76 -6.53
C THR A 55 13.17 4.74 -5.27
N PHE A 56 13.32 5.89 -4.63
CA PHE A 56 14.18 6.04 -3.46
C PHE A 56 13.69 5.15 -2.31
N GLY A 57 12.38 5.11 -2.08
CA GLY A 57 11.78 4.27 -1.03
C GLY A 57 11.94 2.78 -1.30
N ILE A 58 11.80 2.36 -2.56
CA ILE A 58 11.97 0.96 -2.93
C ILE A 58 13.43 0.52 -2.76
N ILE A 59 14.36 1.33 -3.27
CA ILE A 59 15.78 1.00 -3.21
C ILE A 59 16.27 0.93 -1.76
N ASN A 60 15.77 1.80 -0.90
CA ASN A 60 16.20 1.88 0.50
C ASN A 60 15.31 1.08 1.46
N ASP A 61 14.42 0.24 0.91
CA ASP A 61 13.55 -0.65 1.69
C ASP A 61 12.74 0.09 2.76
N CYS A 62 12.18 1.23 2.37
CA CYS A 62 11.40 2.07 3.28
C CYS A 62 9.93 1.68 3.36
N TYR A 63 9.46 0.82 2.43
CA TYR A 63 8.06 0.40 2.41
C TYR A 63 7.81 -0.77 3.34
N THR A 64 6.71 -0.72 4.05
CA THR A 64 6.29 -1.77 4.97
C THR A 64 4.97 -2.38 4.49
N HIS A 65 4.89 -3.70 4.52
CA HIS A 65 3.65 -4.42 4.22
C HIS A 65 2.67 -4.19 5.37
N VAL A 66 1.66 -3.37 5.15
CA VAL A 66 0.74 -2.93 6.21
C VAL A 66 -0.60 -3.64 6.20
N ALA A 67 -1.02 -4.18 5.07
CA ALA A 67 -2.32 -4.84 4.96
C ALA A 67 -2.40 -5.74 3.74
N ASP A 68 -3.33 -6.68 3.78
CA ASP A 68 -3.76 -7.44 2.62
C ASP A 68 -5.15 -6.95 2.23
N LEU A 69 -5.38 -6.78 0.93
CA LEU A 69 -6.66 -6.33 0.39
C LEU A 69 -7.26 -7.47 -0.43
N VAL A 70 -8.46 -7.91 -0.05
CA VAL A 70 -9.16 -9.00 -0.74
C VAL A 70 -10.10 -8.36 -1.76
N CYS A 71 -9.65 -8.29 -3.00
CA CYS A 71 -10.29 -7.47 -4.02
C CYS A 71 -10.30 -8.16 -5.37
N ASP A 72 -11.10 -7.63 -6.30
CA ASP A 72 -11.21 -8.19 -7.65
C ASP A 72 -10.14 -7.60 -8.58
N ASP A 73 -9.81 -6.33 -8.39
CA ASP A 73 -8.84 -5.61 -9.22
C ASP A 73 -8.27 -4.41 -8.44
N LEU A 74 -7.41 -3.64 -9.08
CA LEU A 74 -6.77 -2.49 -8.46
C LEU A 74 -7.75 -1.38 -8.08
N ASP A 75 -8.74 -1.12 -8.93
CA ASP A 75 -9.75 -0.10 -8.62
C ASP A 75 -10.53 -0.48 -7.36
N HIS A 76 -10.85 -1.76 -7.22
CA HIS A 76 -11.51 -2.29 -6.03
C HIS A 76 -10.62 -2.14 -4.80
N CYS A 77 -9.30 -2.31 -4.95
CA CYS A 77 -8.35 -2.08 -3.86
C CYS A 77 -8.42 -0.65 -3.35
N PHE A 78 -8.54 0.32 -4.24
CA PHE A 78 -8.64 1.72 -3.85
C PHE A 78 -9.93 1.97 -3.08
N GLU A 79 -11.04 1.42 -3.54
CA GLU A 79 -12.32 1.54 -2.85
C GLU A 79 -12.28 0.92 -1.45
N VAL A 80 -11.80 -0.31 -1.35
CA VAL A 80 -11.69 -1.03 -0.07
C VAL A 80 -10.74 -0.30 0.87
N GLY A 81 -9.61 0.15 0.35
CA GLY A 81 -8.61 0.87 1.14
C GLY A 81 -9.13 2.20 1.68
N ASN A 82 -10.13 2.79 1.02
CA ASN A 82 -10.71 4.06 1.46
C ASN A 82 -12.05 3.89 2.17
N GLY A 83 -12.33 2.70 2.62
CA GLY A 83 -13.49 2.44 3.48
C GLY A 83 -14.79 2.12 2.77
N TYR A 84 -14.76 1.94 1.46
CA TYR A 84 -15.95 1.57 0.73
C TYR A 84 -16.05 0.05 0.65
N GLY A 85 -17.22 -0.49 0.91
CA GLY A 85 -17.47 -1.92 0.89
C GLY A 85 -17.24 -2.57 2.25
N SER A 86 -17.03 -3.88 2.24
CA SER A 86 -16.89 -4.65 3.48
C SER A 86 -15.54 -4.43 4.15
N ALA A 87 -15.56 -4.17 5.44
CA ALA A 87 -14.34 -4.02 6.23
C ALA A 87 -13.50 -5.30 6.28
N ASP A 88 -14.13 -6.45 6.04
CA ASP A 88 -13.43 -7.74 6.06
C ASP A 88 -12.42 -7.86 4.91
N ARG A 89 -12.54 -7.03 3.90
CA ARG A 89 -11.62 -7.05 2.76
C ARG A 89 -10.31 -6.32 3.02
N PHE A 90 -10.25 -5.54 4.11
CA PHE A 90 -9.02 -4.84 4.50
C PHE A 90 -8.45 -5.53 5.73
N VAL A 91 -7.46 -6.39 5.53
CA VAL A 91 -6.87 -7.18 6.60
C VAL A 91 -5.53 -6.58 6.99
N LYS A 92 -5.54 -5.72 8.01
CA LYS A 92 -4.31 -5.03 8.41
C LYS A 92 -3.40 -5.95 9.21
N LYS A 93 -2.11 -5.70 9.11
CA LYS A 93 -1.12 -6.45 9.89
C LYS A 93 -1.16 -6.05 11.35
N THR A 94 -0.72 -6.95 12.21
CA THR A 94 -0.68 -6.71 13.66
C THR A 94 0.19 -5.49 13.97
N GLY A 95 -0.33 -4.63 14.82
CA GLY A 95 0.40 -3.43 15.25
C GLY A 95 0.32 -2.25 14.30
N VAL A 96 -0.36 -2.40 13.18
CA VAL A 96 -0.51 -1.32 12.20
C VAL A 96 -1.81 -0.58 12.47
N ASN A 97 -1.75 0.75 12.51
CA ASN A 97 -2.95 1.55 12.60
C ASN A 97 -3.61 1.57 11.23
N ARG A 98 -4.93 1.62 11.21
CA ARG A 98 -5.65 1.64 9.95
C ARG A 98 -5.30 2.90 9.18
N THR A 99 -4.90 2.73 7.93
CA THR A 99 -4.62 3.84 7.03
C THR A 99 -5.39 3.64 5.74
N SER A 100 -5.58 4.72 5.01
CA SER A 100 -6.22 4.66 3.69
C SER A 100 -5.17 4.37 2.63
N VAL A 101 -5.61 3.87 1.50
CA VAL A 101 -4.76 3.79 0.31
C VAL A 101 -4.62 5.20 -0.27
N SER A 102 -3.39 5.64 -0.43
CA SER A 102 -3.09 7.01 -0.83
C SER A 102 -2.02 7.06 -1.92
N VAL A 103 -1.92 8.19 -2.60
CA VAL A 103 -0.87 8.41 -3.59
C VAL A 103 0.50 8.17 -2.96
N GLY A 104 1.33 7.43 -3.64
CA GLY A 104 2.65 7.05 -3.14
C GLY A 104 2.71 5.66 -2.54
N ASP A 105 1.57 5.05 -2.24
CA ASP A 105 1.53 3.67 -1.75
C ASP A 105 1.80 2.69 -2.88
N LEU A 106 2.22 1.48 -2.53
CA LEU A 106 2.44 0.41 -3.50
C LEU A 106 1.47 -0.73 -3.23
N ILE A 107 0.96 -1.31 -4.29
CA ILE A 107 0.13 -2.51 -4.22
C ILE A 107 0.75 -3.59 -5.08
N GLU A 108 1.01 -4.76 -4.47
CA GLU A 108 1.53 -5.91 -5.18
C GLU A 108 0.40 -6.88 -5.46
N ASP A 109 0.24 -7.30 -6.70
CA ASP A 109 -0.81 -8.26 -7.08
C ASP A 109 -0.33 -9.70 -6.91
N GLU A 110 -1.21 -10.67 -7.22
CA GLU A 110 -0.90 -12.09 -7.05
C GLU A 110 0.20 -12.58 -7.97
N ASP A 111 0.44 -11.87 -9.07
CA ASP A 111 1.50 -12.23 -10.01
C ASP A 111 2.84 -11.60 -9.63
N GLY A 112 2.87 -10.87 -8.54
CA GLY A 112 4.09 -10.18 -8.09
C GLY A 112 4.35 -8.86 -8.78
N LEU A 113 3.39 -8.35 -9.56
CA LEU A 113 3.53 -7.05 -10.20
C LEU A 113 3.27 -5.94 -9.18
N LEU A 114 4.10 -4.94 -9.22
CA LEU A 114 4.07 -3.84 -8.27
C LEU A 114 3.47 -2.60 -8.92
N HIS A 115 2.45 -2.04 -8.27
CA HIS A 115 1.71 -0.90 -8.80
C HIS A 115 1.80 0.28 -7.84
N LEU A 116 2.18 1.45 -8.37
CA LEU A 116 2.17 2.68 -7.60
C LEU A 116 0.77 3.28 -7.65
N VAL A 117 0.25 3.70 -6.51
CA VAL A 117 -0.98 4.50 -6.46
C VAL A 117 -0.58 5.90 -6.88
N ASP A 118 -1.00 6.32 -8.05
CA ASP A 118 -0.65 7.62 -8.62
C ASP A 118 -1.81 8.60 -8.45
N SER A 119 -1.61 9.85 -8.82
CA SER A 119 -2.65 10.87 -8.72
C SER A 119 -3.83 10.55 -9.63
N ILE A 120 -3.59 9.84 -10.72
CA ILE A 120 -4.65 9.36 -11.59
C ILE A 120 -4.39 7.87 -11.83
N GLY A 121 -5.15 7.01 -11.14
CA GLY A 121 -5.06 5.57 -11.32
C GLY A 121 -3.78 4.95 -10.77
N PHE A 122 -3.28 3.94 -11.47
CA PHE A 122 -2.14 3.15 -11.03
C PHE A 122 -1.08 3.10 -12.12
N ARG A 123 0.19 3.03 -11.70
CA ARG A 123 1.29 2.89 -12.64
C ARG A 123 2.11 1.66 -12.27
N ASN A 124 2.35 0.78 -13.21
CA ASN A 124 3.16 -0.42 -12.97
C ASN A 124 4.62 -0.01 -12.79
N VAL A 125 5.16 -0.31 -11.63
CA VAL A 125 6.55 0.00 -11.28
C VAL A 125 7.34 -1.26 -10.94
N THR A 126 6.92 -2.40 -11.45
CA THR A 126 7.55 -3.70 -11.19
C THR A 126 9.05 -3.69 -11.50
N HIS A 127 9.45 -2.93 -12.53
CA HIS A 127 10.85 -2.82 -12.91
C HIS A 127 11.73 -2.21 -11.81
N LEU A 128 11.13 -1.55 -10.82
CA LEU A 128 11.86 -0.98 -9.70
C LEU A 128 12.07 -1.98 -8.57
N LYS A 129 11.38 -3.15 -8.60
CA LYS A 129 11.62 -4.17 -7.60
C LYS A 129 13.06 -4.60 -7.71
N THR A 130 13.75 -4.49 -6.59
CA THR A 130 15.10 -4.93 -6.61
C THR A 130 15.12 -6.43 -6.62
N THR A 131 15.95 -6.96 -7.47
CA THR A 131 16.16 -8.36 -7.36
C THR A 131 16.93 -8.61 -6.11
N PRO A 132 16.67 -9.73 -5.50
CA PRO A 132 17.43 -10.08 -4.36
C PRO A 132 18.86 -9.99 -4.77
N HIS A 133 19.57 -9.29 -4.06
CA HIS A 133 20.82 -9.19 -4.38
C HIS A 133 21.47 -10.24 -4.27
N MET A 134 21.74 -10.23 -5.13
CA MET A 134 22.53 -11.17 -5.27
C MET A 134 23.65 -11.03 -4.52
#